data_357d14d15b71f3b63072e81173949a26
#
_entry.id   357d14d15b71f3b63072e81173949a26
#
_cell.length_a   1.000
_cell.length_b   1.000
_cell.length_c   1.000
_cell.angle_alpha   90.00
_cell.angle_beta   90.00
_cell.angle_gamma   90.00
#
_symmetry.space_group_name_H-M   'P 1'
#
loop_
_entity.id
_entity.type
_entity.pdbx_description
1 polymer ?
#
loop_
_entity_poly.entity_id
_entity_poly.type
_entity_poly.pdbx_seq_one_letter_code
_entity_poly.pdbx_strand_id
1 'polypeptide(L)'
;MVKKYSIWIEDLPNGKYKFNQKYADPLRSTADHIVLRKVSVTLTKKTAQAKRKAEEILAKKINKKVQASHPNESDILFADLIDKYLEYLKDTDQPYNTRNAAIYQMNAFKKEFDKKTVAKNITTPMVNNYLEKCLYKDNLANKTVKTRKFFLSAVFEYGISHGFLTTNPTTNAKIKYKDETKRKKERIENKYLTDDELRTVLLYIKDVLHRQDYYDLLRFLSLTGMRISEAAALTNKDIVKDSSGIWVAKVVGNNNYKVGAIYREEGGDRNIKDTRTKTPAGFRAVYLNKEAVKICKRNMKHEPRLLLNAKSPNQGVWNHVAIYSFLRRVGRELGIPKRLSSHFFRHTYISKLSELHVPLNVIMQQVGQADSEVTKQIYTHVTQNERVYLQEQLSKLKL
;
A
#
# COMPACT_ATOMS: atom_id res chain seq x y z
N MET A 1 1.66 40.61 -16.07
CA MET A 1 2.97 41.10 -16.59
C MET A 1 4.08 40.63 -15.68
N VAL A 2 5.04 39.85 -16.20
CA VAL A 2 6.19 39.38 -15.39
C VAL A 2 7.05 40.60 -15.07
N LYS A 3 7.23 40.91 -13.79
CA LYS A 3 8.08 42.01 -13.31
C LYS A 3 9.51 41.77 -13.82
N LYS A 4 10.02 42.65 -14.69
CA LYS A 4 11.36 42.53 -15.27
C LYS A 4 12.38 43.02 -14.27
N TYR A 5 13.21 42.13 -13.73
CA TYR A 5 14.31 42.50 -12.83
C TYR A 5 15.57 42.82 -13.60
N SER A 6 16.37 43.77 -13.12
CA SER A 6 17.61 44.20 -13.73
C SER A 6 18.66 43.06 -13.76
N ILE A 7 19.49 43.09 -14.83
CA ILE A 7 20.64 42.19 -14.95
C ILE A 7 21.85 42.85 -14.31
N TRP A 8 22.59 42.06 -13.53
CA TRP A 8 23.87 42.45 -12.99
C TRP A 8 24.98 41.49 -13.42
N ILE A 9 26.21 41.95 -13.45
CA ILE A 9 27.36 41.22 -13.94
C ILE A 9 28.34 41.00 -12.79
N GLU A 10 28.83 39.77 -12.67
CA GLU A 10 29.91 39.36 -11.78
C GLU A 10 31.14 39.03 -12.62
N ASP A 11 32.29 39.57 -12.30
CA ASP A 11 33.54 39.24 -12.95
C ASP A 11 34.10 37.97 -12.26
N LEU A 12 34.48 36.99 -13.08
CA LEU A 12 34.96 35.71 -12.59
C LEU A 12 36.50 35.67 -12.63
N PRO A 13 37.16 34.89 -11.70
CA PRO A 13 38.63 34.79 -11.67
C PRO A 13 39.27 34.26 -12.96
N ASN A 14 38.50 33.56 -13.81
CA ASN A 14 38.95 32.98 -15.06
C ASN A 14 38.80 33.93 -16.26
N GLY A 15 38.62 35.24 -16.04
CA GLY A 15 38.47 36.28 -17.08
C GLY A 15 37.12 36.24 -17.81
N LYS A 16 36.16 35.48 -17.35
CA LYS A 16 34.79 35.42 -17.91
C LYS A 16 33.81 36.26 -17.06
N TYR A 17 32.67 36.59 -17.65
CA TYR A 17 31.66 37.44 -17.07
C TYR A 17 30.35 36.65 -16.85
N LYS A 18 29.86 36.63 -15.62
CA LYS A 18 28.63 35.97 -15.24
C LYS A 18 27.49 37.00 -15.19
N PHE A 19 26.56 36.90 -16.12
CA PHE A 19 25.35 37.70 -16.18
C PHE A 19 24.26 37.02 -15.36
N ASN A 20 23.68 37.74 -14.42
CA ASN A 20 22.67 37.22 -13.50
C ASN A 20 21.38 38.03 -13.62
N GLN A 21 20.25 37.37 -13.46
CA GLN A 21 18.94 38.02 -13.40
C GLN A 21 18.06 37.33 -12.36
N LYS A 22 17.32 38.11 -11.58
CA LYS A 22 16.27 37.60 -10.70
C LYS A 22 14.99 37.37 -11.47
N TYR A 23 14.18 36.41 -11.04
CA TYR A 23 12.82 36.18 -11.53
C TYR A 23 11.96 35.67 -10.37
N ALA A 24 10.63 35.87 -10.46
CA ALA A 24 9.70 35.30 -9.50
C ALA A 24 9.67 33.76 -9.66
N ASP A 25 9.89 33.04 -8.58
CA ASP A 25 9.83 31.56 -8.58
C ASP A 25 8.37 31.14 -8.80
N PRO A 26 8.02 30.51 -9.92
CA PRO A 26 6.65 30.14 -10.23
C PRO A 26 6.09 29.05 -9.31
N LEU A 27 6.95 28.31 -8.59
CA LEU A 27 6.53 27.28 -7.65
C LEU A 27 6.19 27.82 -6.27
N ARG A 28 6.77 28.99 -5.88
CA ARG A 28 6.74 29.48 -4.51
C ARG A 28 6.13 30.87 -4.38
N SER A 29 5.80 31.53 -5.48
CA SER A 29 5.21 32.87 -5.47
C SER A 29 3.68 32.79 -5.53
N THR A 30 3.03 33.62 -4.70
CA THR A 30 1.59 33.91 -4.73
C THR A 30 1.35 35.35 -5.18
N ALA A 31 0.08 35.77 -5.30
CA ALA A 31 -0.27 37.15 -5.64
C ALA A 31 0.31 38.14 -4.61
N ASP A 32 0.30 37.77 -3.32
CA ASP A 32 0.67 38.64 -2.21
C ASP A 32 2.13 38.45 -1.76
N HIS A 33 2.78 37.35 -2.14
CA HIS A 33 4.14 37.03 -1.72
C HIS A 33 5.01 36.54 -2.86
N ILE A 34 5.98 37.36 -3.28
CA ILE A 34 6.90 37.07 -4.39
C ILE A 34 8.21 36.51 -3.84
N VAL A 35 8.52 35.25 -4.18
CA VAL A 35 9.81 34.62 -3.89
C VAL A 35 10.72 34.74 -5.10
N LEU A 36 11.88 35.38 -4.95
CA LEU A 36 12.83 35.62 -6.02
C LEU A 36 13.88 34.52 -6.11
N ARG A 37 14.13 34.05 -7.35
CA ARG A 37 15.27 33.19 -7.69
C ARG A 37 16.19 33.85 -8.71
N LYS A 38 17.41 33.32 -8.83
CA LYS A 38 18.45 33.77 -9.74
C LYS A 38 18.66 32.76 -10.88
N VAL A 39 18.78 33.28 -12.10
CA VAL A 39 19.34 32.55 -13.25
C VAL A 39 20.62 33.25 -13.69
N SER A 40 21.52 32.49 -14.31
CA SER A 40 22.79 33.02 -14.76
C SER A 40 23.23 32.45 -16.13
N VAL A 41 24.06 33.21 -16.82
CA VAL A 41 24.80 32.77 -18.00
C VAL A 41 26.21 33.38 -17.98
N THR A 42 27.21 32.59 -18.36
CA THR A 42 28.61 33.02 -18.38
C THR A 42 29.03 33.26 -19.83
N LEU A 43 29.56 34.46 -20.11
CA LEU A 43 30.09 34.83 -21.40
C LEU A 43 31.55 35.31 -21.29
N THR A 44 32.25 35.33 -22.41
CA THR A 44 33.70 35.70 -22.46
C THR A 44 33.95 37.20 -22.59
N LYS A 45 32.92 38.00 -22.87
CA LYS A 45 33.05 39.45 -23.07
C LYS A 45 31.98 40.20 -22.25
N LYS A 46 32.29 41.48 -21.92
CA LYS A 46 31.39 42.40 -21.16
C LYS A 46 30.93 43.58 -22.04
N THR A 47 30.72 43.34 -23.31
CA THR A 47 30.30 44.38 -24.27
C THR A 47 28.78 44.52 -24.28
N ALA A 48 28.28 45.63 -24.87
CA ALA A 48 26.84 45.85 -25.04
C ALA A 48 26.18 44.71 -25.85
N GLN A 49 26.87 44.17 -26.84
CA GLN A 49 26.41 43.02 -27.64
C GLN A 49 26.33 41.73 -26.78
N ALA A 50 27.34 41.49 -25.92
CA ALA A 50 27.32 40.35 -25.01
C ALA A 50 26.18 40.47 -23.99
N LYS A 51 25.87 41.68 -23.51
CA LYS A 51 24.75 41.92 -22.60
C LYS A 51 23.40 41.61 -23.28
N ARG A 52 23.19 42.05 -24.54
CA ARG A 52 21.97 41.70 -25.30
C ARG A 52 21.83 40.18 -25.47
N LYS A 53 22.91 39.49 -25.84
CA LYS A 53 22.93 38.04 -25.96
C LYS A 53 22.62 37.35 -24.62
N ALA A 54 23.16 37.85 -23.51
CA ALA A 54 22.86 37.37 -22.18
C ALA A 54 21.37 37.56 -21.83
N GLU A 55 20.78 38.69 -22.15
CA GLU A 55 19.37 39.01 -21.98
C GLU A 55 18.45 37.98 -22.67
N GLU A 56 18.77 37.67 -23.97
CA GLU A 56 18.00 36.66 -24.71
C GLU A 56 18.09 35.27 -24.08
N ILE A 57 19.30 34.85 -23.68
CA ILE A 57 19.50 33.53 -23.06
C ILE A 57 18.81 33.45 -21.68
N LEU A 58 18.93 34.51 -20.88
CA LEU A 58 18.29 34.56 -19.55
C LEU A 58 16.77 34.61 -19.70
N ALA A 59 16.22 35.38 -20.65
CA ALA A 59 14.79 35.42 -20.93
C ALA A 59 14.26 34.03 -21.36
N LYS A 60 14.96 33.32 -22.24
CA LYS A 60 14.61 31.92 -22.61
C LYS A 60 14.65 30.99 -21.41
N LYS A 61 15.66 31.10 -20.54
CA LYS A 61 15.76 30.30 -19.32
C LYS A 61 14.64 30.62 -18.33
N ILE A 62 14.27 31.90 -18.18
CA ILE A 62 13.18 32.33 -17.30
C ILE A 62 11.84 31.84 -17.86
N ASN A 63 11.56 32.10 -19.13
CA ASN A 63 10.32 31.68 -19.79
C ASN A 63 10.10 30.16 -19.67
N LYS A 64 11.14 29.36 -19.90
CA LYS A 64 11.07 27.90 -19.70
C LYS A 64 10.69 27.51 -18.25
N LYS A 65 11.05 28.33 -17.27
CA LYS A 65 10.73 28.09 -15.85
C LYS A 65 9.37 28.65 -15.41
N VAL A 66 8.87 29.65 -16.13
CA VAL A 66 7.63 30.40 -15.81
C VAL A 66 6.42 29.86 -16.58
N GLN A 67 6.59 29.13 -17.70
CA GLN A 67 5.51 28.64 -18.58
C GLN A 67 4.48 27.68 -17.94
N ALA A 68 4.52 27.48 -16.64
CA ALA A 68 3.63 26.54 -15.94
C ALA A 68 2.57 27.20 -15.04
N SER A 69 2.38 28.54 -15.05
CA SER A 69 1.36 29.17 -14.20
C SER A 69 0.01 29.23 -14.90
N HIS A 70 -1.01 28.68 -14.25
CA HIS A 70 -2.42 28.71 -14.68
C HIS A 70 -3.12 29.94 -14.09
N PRO A 71 -3.55 30.93 -14.89
CA PRO A 71 -3.99 32.24 -14.38
C PRO A 71 -5.34 32.25 -13.63
N ASN A 72 -6.11 31.17 -13.69
CA ASN A 72 -7.44 31.09 -13.10
C ASN A 72 -7.55 30.13 -11.90
N GLU A 73 -6.42 29.68 -11.35
CA GLU A 73 -6.38 28.73 -10.24
C GLU A 73 -6.05 29.42 -8.92
N SER A 74 -6.47 28.81 -7.84
CA SER A 74 -6.15 29.25 -6.48
C SER A 74 -4.64 29.20 -6.22
N ASP A 75 -4.11 30.16 -5.45
CA ASP A 75 -2.74 30.15 -4.96
C ASP A 75 -2.54 29.24 -3.73
N ILE A 76 -3.40 28.25 -3.56
CA ILE A 76 -3.32 27.31 -2.44
C ILE A 76 -1.95 26.60 -2.40
N LEU A 77 -1.34 26.57 -1.23
CA LEU A 77 -0.11 25.81 -1.04
C LEU A 77 -0.40 24.31 -1.12
N PHE A 78 0.51 23.55 -1.69
CA PHE A 78 0.34 22.11 -1.83
C PHE A 78 0.21 21.41 -0.47
N ALA A 79 0.92 21.90 0.55
CA ALA A 79 0.79 21.42 1.92
C ALA A 79 -0.63 21.63 2.48
N ASP A 80 -1.22 22.80 2.24
CA ASP A 80 -2.57 23.13 2.71
C ASP A 80 -3.65 22.34 1.94
N LEU A 81 -3.44 22.11 0.63
CA LEU A 81 -4.31 21.25 -0.16
C LEU A 81 -4.30 19.81 0.37
N ILE A 82 -3.13 19.29 0.76
CA ILE A 82 -3.00 17.98 1.41
C ILE A 82 -3.79 17.95 2.71
N ASP A 83 -3.69 18.98 3.57
CA ASP A 83 -4.38 19.01 4.86
C ASP A 83 -5.90 19.02 4.67
N LYS A 84 -6.42 19.82 3.75
CA LYS A 84 -7.84 19.81 3.37
C LYS A 84 -8.30 18.45 2.82
N TYR A 85 -7.48 17.77 2.02
CA TYR A 85 -7.80 16.43 1.54
C TYR A 85 -7.84 15.40 2.69
N LEU A 86 -6.95 15.48 3.66
CA LEU A 86 -6.96 14.58 4.83
C LEU A 86 -8.19 14.83 5.71
N GLU A 87 -8.60 16.08 5.89
CA GLU A 87 -9.85 16.46 6.58
C GLU A 87 -11.07 15.89 5.85
N TYR A 88 -11.16 16.08 4.53
CA TYR A 88 -12.20 15.48 3.69
C TYR A 88 -12.28 13.96 3.85
N LEU A 89 -11.15 13.23 3.88
CA LEU A 89 -11.15 11.79 4.12
C LEU A 89 -11.67 11.41 5.51
N LYS A 90 -11.53 12.28 6.50
CA LYS A 90 -12.08 12.10 7.84
C LYS A 90 -13.60 12.28 7.83
N ASP A 91 -14.07 13.32 7.18
CA ASP A 91 -15.50 13.69 7.14
C ASP A 91 -16.33 12.72 6.27
N THR A 92 -15.73 12.09 5.27
CA THR A 92 -16.39 11.13 4.37
C THR A 92 -16.36 9.68 4.88
N ASP A 93 -16.12 9.45 6.17
CA ASP A 93 -16.11 8.11 6.82
C ASP A 93 -15.29 7.05 6.07
N GLN A 94 -14.16 7.47 5.50
CA GLN A 94 -13.25 6.52 4.86
C GLN A 94 -12.69 5.51 5.87
N PRO A 95 -12.53 4.23 5.47
CA PRO A 95 -12.00 3.20 6.35
C PRO A 95 -10.68 3.63 7.01
N TYR A 96 -10.52 3.33 8.30
CA TYR A 96 -9.35 3.68 9.09
C TYR A 96 -8.01 3.38 8.39
N ASN A 97 -7.88 2.17 7.80
CA ASN A 97 -6.65 1.77 7.11
C ASN A 97 -6.38 2.60 5.85
N THR A 98 -7.42 3.04 5.15
CA THR A 98 -7.31 3.94 3.98
C THR A 98 -6.82 5.31 4.42
N ARG A 99 -7.40 5.88 5.47
CA ARG A 99 -6.97 7.18 6.04
C ARG A 99 -5.53 7.13 6.53
N ASN A 100 -5.16 6.07 7.26
CA ASN A 100 -3.80 5.90 7.75
C ASN A 100 -2.76 5.74 6.62
N ALA A 101 -3.11 5.02 5.55
CA ALA A 101 -2.28 4.93 4.36
C ALA A 101 -2.14 6.29 3.65
N ALA A 102 -3.23 7.06 3.55
CA ALA A 102 -3.20 8.41 3.00
C ALA A 102 -2.24 9.31 3.77
N ILE A 103 -2.36 9.39 5.10
CA ILE A 103 -1.47 10.20 5.96
C ILE A 103 0.01 9.85 5.72
N TYR A 104 0.33 8.55 5.65
CA TYR A 104 1.70 8.12 5.38
C TYR A 104 2.23 8.63 4.04
N GLN A 105 1.40 8.56 2.97
CA GLN A 105 1.78 9.07 1.65
C GLN A 105 1.86 10.61 1.64
N MET A 106 0.91 11.30 2.28
CA MET A 106 0.89 12.77 2.37
C MET A 106 2.13 13.32 3.07
N ASN A 107 2.58 12.66 4.13
CA ASN A 107 3.83 13.03 4.80
C ASN A 107 5.07 12.88 3.89
N ALA A 108 5.08 11.88 2.99
CA ALA A 108 6.15 11.75 2.00
C ALA A 108 6.10 12.88 0.96
N PHE A 109 4.89 13.29 0.53
CA PHE A 109 4.73 14.41 -0.41
C PHE A 109 5.13 15.74 0.19
N LYS A 110 4.74 16.02 1.46
CA LYS A 110 5.16 17.23 2.18
C LYS A 110 6.67 17.34 2.38
N LYS A 111 7.39 16.22 2.41
CA LYS A 111 8.86 16.19 2.45
C LYS A 111 9.50 16.47 1.09
N GLU A 112 8.88 16.00 0.01
CA GLU A 112 9.41 16.18 -1.35
C GLU A 112 9.14 17.56 -1.90
N PHE A 113 7.89 18.01 -1.78
CA PHE A 113 7.47 19.34 -2.21
C PHE A 113 7.58 20.31 -1.03
N ASP A 114 8.41 21.32 -1.19
CA ASP A 114 8.63 22.36 -0.16
C ASP A 114 7.29 22.93 0.35
N LYS A 115 7.24 23.28 1.63
CA LYS A 115 6.04 23.86 2.28
C LYS A 115 5.49 25.11 1.58
N LYS A 116 6.35 25.84 0.84
CA LYS A 116 5.97 27.03 0.07
C LYS A 116 5.61 26.74 -1.40
N THR A 117 5.49 25.46 -1.78
CA THR A 117 5.12 25.07 -3.14
C THR A 117 3.64 25.35 -3.36
N VAL A 118 3.32 26.18 -4.36
CA VAL A 118 1.95 26.44 -4.81
C VAL A 118 1.47 25.23 -5.63
N ALA A 119 0.31 24.68 -5.32
CA ALA A 119 -0.19 23.43 -5.91
C ALA A 119 -0.30 23.47 -7.44
N LYS A 120 -0.84 24.57 -8.00
CA LYS A 120 -0.98 24.77 -9.46
C LYS A 120 0.35 24.80 -10.24
N ASN A 121 1.45 25.06 -9.54
CA ASN A 121 2.78 25.14 -10.14
C ASN A 121 3.51 23.80 -10.20
N ILE A 122 2.91 22.73 -9.66
CA ILE A 122 3.45 21.37 -9.77
C ILE A 122 3.12 20.84 -11.18
N THR A 123 4.17 20.52 -11.94
CA THR A 123 4.04 20.09 -13.34
C THR A 123 4.21 18.59 -13.51
N THR A 124 3.71 18.03 -14.63
CA THR A 124 3.93 16.63 -15.00
C THR A 124 5.40 16.19 -14.98
N PRO A 125 6.38 16.97 -15.52
CA PRO A 125 7.79 16.63 -15.38
C PRO A 125 8.27 16.52 -13.93
N MET A 126 7.77 17.37 -13.03
CA MET A 126 8.12 17.29 -11.60
C MET A 126 7.57 16.01 -10.97
N VAL A 127 6.34 15.62 -11.31
CA VAL A 127 5.74 14.35 -10.88
C VAL A 127 6.56 13.17 -11.40
N ASN A 128 6.93 13.16 -12.67
CA ASN A 128 7.78 12.10 -13.25
C ASN A 128 9.12 11.99 -12.50
N ASN A 129 9.82 13.11 -12.30
CA ASN A 129 11.10 13.14 -11.58
C ASN A 129 10.97 12.59 -10.16
N TYR A 130 9.87 12.91 -9.45
CA TYR A 130 9.59 12.38 -8.14
C TYR A 130 9.37 10.86 -8.16
N LEU A 131 8.54 10.37 -9.07
CA LEU A 131 8.23 8.93 -9.19
C LEU A 131 9.47 8.12 -9.61
N GLU A 132 10.30 8.66 -10.51
CA GLU A 132 11.58 8.06 -10.93
C GLU A 132 12.59 8.05 -9.79
N LYS A 133 12.70 9.13 -9.01
CA LYS A 133 13.50 9.17 -7.77
C LYS A 133 13.07 8.05 -6.83
N CYS A 134 11.76 7.92 -6.56
CA CYS A 134 11.22 6.86 -5.72
C CYS A 134 11.58 5.46 -6.25
N LEU A 135 11.49 5.27 -7.56
CA LEU A 135 11.71 3.98 -8.21
C LEU A 135 13.18 3.59 -8.27
N TYR A 136 14.05 4.51 -8.70
CA TYR A 136 15.44 4.20 -9.04
C TYR A 136 16.45 4.62 -7.96
N LYS A 137 16.26 5.79 -7.32
CA LYS A 137 17.16 6.27 -6.24
C LYS A 137 16.80 5.67 -4.89
N ASP A 138 15.51 5.73 -4.50
CA ASP A 138 15.03 5.18 -3.23
C ASP A 138 14.77 3.67 -3.33
N ASN A 139 14.96 3.08 -4.49
CA ASN A 139 14.80 1.64 -4.80
C ASN A 139 13.47 1.03 -4.36
N LEU A 140 12.38 1.78 -4.46
CA LEU A 140 11.05 1.29 -4.09
C LEU A 140 10.52 0.30 -5.14
N ALA A 141 9.63 -0.61 -4.69
CA ALA A 141 8.93 -1.55 -5.57
C ALA A 141 7.93 -0.82 -6.48
N ASN A 142 7.71 -1.33 -7.69
CA ASN A 142 6.75 -0.78 -8.64
C ASN A 142 5.36 -0.54 -8.01
N LYS A 143 4.87 -1.49 -7.21
CA LYS A 143 3.57 -1.37 -6.52
C LYS A 143 3.54 -0.18 -5.57
N THR A 144 4.63 0.08 -4.84
CA THR A 144 4.72 1.23 -3.92
C THR A 144 4.68 2.55 -4.68
N VAL A 145 5.41 2.64 -5.81
CA VAL A 145 5.42 3.84 -6.64
C VAL A 145 4.06 4.08 -7.31
N LYS A 146 3.38 3.01 -7.77
CA LYS A 146 1.99 3.10 -8.27
C LYS A 146 1.03 3.61 -7.19
N THR A 147 1.18 3.13 -5.94
CA THR A 147 0.38 3.62 -4.81
C THR A 147 0.66 5.10 -4.52
N ARG A 148 1.93 5.54 -4.57
CA ARG A 148 2.28 6.97 -4.44
C ARG A 148 1.62 7.81 -5.54
N LYS A 149 1.73 7.38 -6.81
CA LYS A 149 1.07 8.06 -7.92
C LYS A 149 -0.44 8.16 -7.71
N PHE A 150 -1.09 7.07 -7.26
CA PHE A 150 -2.53 7.04 -6.96
C PHE A 150 -2.92 8.09 -5.92
N PHE A 151 -2.23 8.12 -4.77
CA PHE A 151 -2.55 9.09 -3.72
C PHE A 151 -2.21 10.53 -4.12
N LEU A 152 -1.15 10.74 -4.88
CA LEU A 152 -0.82 12.07 -5.43
C LEU A 152 -1.92 12.55 -6.38
N SER A 153 -2.41 11.67 -7.26
CA SER A 153 -3.54 11.95 -8.15
C SER A 153 -4.79 12.30 -7.35
N ALA A 154 -5.09 11.56 -6.29
CA ALA A 154 -6.28 11.80 -5.46
C ALA A 154 -6.30 13.19 -4.81
N VAL A 155 -5.14 13.72 -4.40
CA VAL A 155 -5.04 15.09 -3.89
C VAL A 155 -5.35 16.12 -4.98
N PHE A 156 -4.81 15.94 -6.19
CA PHE A 156 -5.07 16.87 -7.29
C PHE A 156 -6.53 16.79 -7.76
N GLU A 157 -7.11 15.59 -7.84
CA GLU A 157 -8.54 15.42 -8.17
C GLU A 157 -9.44 16.08 -7.11
N TYR A 158 -9.10 15.95 -5.83
CA TYR A 158 -9.77 16.70 -4.77
C TYR A 158 -9.67 18.21 -4.99
N GLY A 159 -8.46 18.69 -5.35
CA GLY A 159 -8.25 20.10 -5.66
C GLY A 159 -9.10 20.61 -6.81
N ILE A 160 -9.28 19.81 -7.86
CA ILE A 160 -10.15 20.12 -8.99
C ILE A 160 -11.62 20.12 -8.59
N SER A 161 -12.09 19.09 -7.91
CA SER A 161 -13.49 18.94 -7.52
C SER A 161 -13.97 20.03 -6.55
N HIS A 162 -13.03 20.67 -5.81
CA HIS A 162 -13.31 21.77 -4.88
C HIS A 162 -12.90 23.14 -5.42
N GLY A 163 -12.57 23.26 -6.72
CA GLY A 163 -12.30 24.54 -7.37
C GLY A 163 -10.98 25.20 -7.02
N PHE A 164 -10.05 24.47 -6.39
CA PHE A 164 -8.70 24.99 -6.11
C PHE A 164 -7.76 24.90 -7.31
N LEU A 165 -7.99 23.93 -8.19
CA LEU A 165 -7.15 23.61 -9.36
C LEU A 165 -8.02 23.34 -10.58
N THR A 166 -7.44 23.47 -11.77
CA THR A 166 -8.10 23.15 -13.06
C THR A 166 -7.52 21.90 -13.70
N THR A 167 -6.31 21.50 -13.34
CA THR A 167 -5.59 20.37 -13.98
C THR A 167 -4.93 19.46 -12.96
N ASN A 168 -4.81 18.17 -13.32
CA ASN A 168 -4.09 17.17 -12.54
C ASN A 168 -2.78 16.79 -13.26
N PRO A 169 -1.60 17.17 -12.74
CA PRO A 169 -0.32 16.89 -13.38
C PRO A 169 0.05 15.39 -13.39
N THR A 170 -0.64 14.57 -12.61
CA THR A 170 -0.39 13.12 -12.57
C THR A 170 -1.03 12.37 -13.71
N THR A 171 -2.05 12.93 -14.38
CA THR A 171 -2.81 12.29 -15.47
C THR A 171 -1.88 11.87 -16.60
N ASN A 172 -1.02 12.78 -17.04
CA ASN A 172 -0.06 12.53 -18.12
C ASN A 172 1.30 12.05 -17.64
N ALA A 173 1.46 11.80 -16.33
CA ALA A 173 2.72 11.31 -15.77
C ALA A 173 2.97 9.86 -16.22
N LYS A 174 4.08 9.63 -16.92
CA LYS A 174 4.51 8.32 -17.41
C LYS A 174 5.97 8.09 -17.04
N ILE A 175 6.23 6.96 -16.37
CA ILE A 175 7.58 6.52 -16.03
C ILE A 175 7.78 5.08 -16.49
N LYS A 176 9.01 4.69 -16.75
CA LYS A 176 9.37 3.30 -17.07
C LYS A 176 9.51 2.52 -15.76
N TYR A 177 8.64 1.53 -15.54
CA TYR A 177 8.74 0.66 -14.36
C TYR A 177 9.84 -0.39 -14.53
N LYS A 178 10.35 -0.89 -13.39
CA LYS A 178 11.33 -1.99 -13.37
C LYS A 178 10.71 -3.28 -13.88
N ASP A 179 11.49 -4.10 -14.59
CA ASP A 179 11.08 -5.47 -14.86
C ASP A 179 11.14 -6.30 -13.57
N GLU A 180 9.99 -6.77 -13.11
CA GLU A 180 9.85 -7.62 -11.93
C GLU A 180 9.48 -9.07 -12.29
N THR A 181 9.60 -9.48 -13.55
CA THR A 181 9.12 -10.78 -14.04
C THR A 181 9.81 -11.94 -13.33
N LYS A 182 11.14 -11.96 -13.25
CA LYS A 182 11.92 -12.94 -12.47
C LYS A 182 11.50 -12.96 -11.01
N ARG A 183 11.47 -11.79 -10.38
CA ARG A 183 11.13 -11.62 -8.96
C ARG A 183 9.68 -12.05 -8.64
N LYS A 184 8.77 -11.98 -9.60
CA LYS A 184 7.39 -12.45 -9.45
C LYS A 184 7.31 -13.98 -9.46
N LYS A 185 8.07 -14.66 -10.34
CA LYS A 185 8.12 -16.14 -10.39
C LYS A 185 8.70 -16.71 -9.08
N GLU A 186 9.86 -16.26 -8.64
CA GLU A 186 10.50 -16.69 -7.38
C GLU A 186 9.61 -16.41 -6.15
N ARG A 187 8.75 -15.38 -6.20
CA ARG A 187 7.81 -15.07 -5.13
C ARG A 187 6.63 -16.02 -5.01
N ILE A 188 6.24 -16.74 -6.06
CA ILE A 188 5.08 -17.64 -5.99
C ILE A 188 5.40 -18.87 -5.16
N GLU A 189 6.54 -19.51 -5.41
CA GLU A 189 7.05 -20.66 -4.64
C GLU A 189 7.25 -20.34 -3.16
N ASN A 190 7.62 -19.08 -2.88
CA ASN A 190 7.87 -18.59 -1.54
C ASN A 190 6.63 -17.96 -0.85
N LYS A 191 5.40 -18.16 -1.36
CA LYS A 191 4.19 -17.57 -0.75
C LYS A 191 3.46 -18.48 0.23
N TYR A 192 3.69 -19.77 0.20
CA TYR A 192 3.05 -20.76 1.08
C TYR A 192 4.10 -21.65 1.75
N LEU A 193 3.69 -22.37 2.78
CA LEU A 193 4.53 -23.30 3.52
C LEU A 193 4.36 -24.71 2.94
N THR A 194 5.43 -25.47 2.85
CA THR A 194 5.37 -26.91 2.65
C THR A 194 4.76 -27.59 3.88
N ASP A 195 4.39 -28.88 3.78
CA ASP A 195 3.85 -29.61 4.93
C ASP A 195 4.83 -29.68 6.08
N ASP A 196 6.11 -29.92 5.78
CA ASP A 196 7.16 -29.98 6.80
C ASP A 196 7.42 -28.62 7.44
N GLU A 197 7.45 -27.53 6.66
CA GLU A 197 7.58 -26.18 7.18
C GLU A 197 6.39 -25.80 8.07
N LEU A 198 5.16 -26.10 7.62
CA LEU A 198 3.94 -25.82 8.40
C LEU A 198 3.96 -26.61 9.72
N ARG A 199 4.27 -27.90 9.66
CA ARG A 199 4.36 -28.77 10.83
C ARG A 199 5.42 -28.28 11.80
N THR A 200 6.62 -27.98 11.31
CA THR A 200 7.75 -27.48 12.12
C THR A 200 7.39 -26.18 12.82
N VAL A 201 6.83 -25.21 12.11
CA VAL A 201 6.39 -23.93 12.68
C VAL A 201 5.36 -24.14 13.78
N LEU A 202 4.33 -24.95 13.53
CA LEU A 202 3.24 -25.17 14.48
C LEU A 202 3.70 -25.92 15.73
N LEU A 203 4.52 -26.97 15.58
CA LEU A 203 5.05 -27.73 16.72
C LEU A 203 6.00 -26.87 17.54
N TYR A 204 6.89 -26.10 16.91
CA TYR A 204 7.78 -25.18 17.60
C TYR A 204 7.00 -24.16 18.46
N ILE A 205 5.94 -23.57 17.91
CA ILE A 205 5.08 -22.61 18.64
C ILE A 205 4.39 -23.29 19.82
N LYS A 206 3.88 -24.51 19.64
CA LYS A 206 3.14 -25.23 20.67
C LYS A 206 4.06 -25.81 21.74
N ASP A 207 5.06 -26.59 21.34
CA ASP A 207 5.80 -27.48 22.24
C ASP A 207 7.08 -26.81 22.79
N VAL A 208 7.71 -25.88 22.04
CA VAL A 208 8.92 -25.17 22.48
C VAL A 208 8.58 -23.81 23.08
N LEU A 209 7.74 -23.02 22.41
CA LEU A 209 7.37 -21.70 22.92
C LEU A 209 6.18 -21.73 23.90
N HIS A 210 5.54 -22.88 24.06
CA HIS A 210 4.35 -23.10 24.93
C HIS A 210 3.23 -22.06 24.68
N ARG A 211 2.98 -21.72 23.40
CA ARG A 211 1.99 -20.73 22.97
C ARG A 211 0.82 -21.41 22.26
N GLN A 212 -0.03 -22.09 23.07
CA GLN A 212 -1.23 -22.76 22.57
C GLN A 212 -2.19 -21.80 21.87
N ASP A 213 -2.29 -20.55 22.30
CA ASP A 213 -3.10 -19.51 21.69
C ASP A 213 -2.67 -19.20 20.24
N TYR A 214 -1.37 -19.02 20.00
CA TYR A 214 -0.83 -18.84 18.64
C TYR A 214 -0.97 -20.10 17.80
N TYR A 215 -0.72 -21.28 18.40
CA TYR A 215 -0.92 -22.54 17.70
C TYR A 215 -2.37 -22.67 17.21
N ASP A 216 -3.36 -22.47 18.09
CA ASP A 216 -4.78 -22.58 17.75
C ASP A 216 -5.17 -21.60 16.65
N LEU A 217 -4.77 -20.33 16.76
CA LEU A 217 -5.03 -19.32 15.72
C LEU A 217 -4.41 -19.70 14.38
N LEU A 218 -3.11 -19.99 14.33
CA LEU A 218 -2.39 -20.23 13.09
C LEU A 218 -2.81 -21.56 12.44
N ARG A 219 -3.06 -22.59 13.26
CA ARG A 219 -3.61 -23.86 12.78
C ARG A 219 -5.01 -23.67 12.21
N PHE A 220 -5.88 -22.91 12.90
CA PHE A 220 -7.20 -22.56 12.38
C PHE A 220 -7.13 -21.84 11.06
N LEU A 221 -6.22 -20.86 10.89
CA LEU A 221 -6.00 -20.18 9.61
C LEU A 221 -5.56 -21.15 8.51
N SER A 222 -4.70 -22.13 8.81
CA SER A 222 -4.24 -23.14 7.84
C SER A 222 -5.30 -24.18 7.48
N LEU A 223 -6.35 -24.32 8.29
CA LEU A 223 -7.46 -25.26 8.06
C LEU A 223 -8.70 -24.61 7.42
N THR A 224 -8.78 -23.27 7.42
CA THR A 224 -9.98 -22.55 6.97
C THR A 224 -9.69 -21.53 5.86
N GLY A 225 -8.44 -21.15 5.70
CA GLY A 225 -8.03 -20.09 4.79
C GLY A 225 -8.60 -18.71 5.13
N MET A 226 -9.17 -18.49 6.30
CA MET A 226 -9.69 -17.19 6.72
C MET A 226 -8.58 -16.15 6.82
N ARG A 227 -8.94 -14.86 6.64
CA ARG A 227 -8.01 -13.77 7.00
C ARG A 227 -7.88 -13.70 8.51
N ILE A 228 -6.71 -13.29 8.98
CA ILE A 228 -6.47 -13.18 10.43
C ILE A 228 -7.47 -12.22 11.12
N SER A 229 -7.85 -11.14 10.46
CA SER A 229 -8.84 -10.19 10.98
C SER A 229 -10.25 -10.80 11.07
N GLU A 230 -10.60 -11.69 10.16
CA GLU A 230 -11.86 -12.44 10.17
C GLU A 230 -11.86 -13.45 11.33
N ALA A 231 -10.81 -14.26 11.43
CA ALA A 231 -10.69 -15.25 12.51
C ALA A 231 -10.64 -14.61 13.91
N ALA A 232 -9.95 -13.47 14.03
CA ALA A 232 -9.90 -12.71 15.29
C ALA A 232 -11.23 -12.03 15.68
N ALA A 233 -12.16 -11.90 14.73
CA ALA A 233 -13.48 -11.34 14.97
C ALA A 233 -14.54 -12.39 15.35
N LEU A 234 -14.25 -13.69 15.14
CA LEU A 234 -15.20 -14.77 15.42
C LEU A 234 -15.61 -14.82 16.89
N THR A 235 -16.88 -15.07 17.10
CA THR A 235 -17.50 -15.35 18.40
C THR A 235 -18.06 -16.75 18.41
N ASN A 236 -18.45 -17.25 19.58
CA ASN A 236 -19.11 -18.56 19.72
C ASN A 236 -20.38 -18.67 18.86
N LYS A 237 -21.11 -17.54 18.69
CA LYS A 237 -22.35 -17.45 17.91
C LYS A 237 -22.13 -17.62 16.40
N ASP A 238 -20.90 -17.42 15.92
CA ASP A 238 -20.55 -17.52 14.52
C ASP A 238 -20.23 -18.96 14.09
N ILE A 239 -20.07 -19.89 15.05
CA ILE A 239 -19.78 -21.30 14.81
C ILE A 239 -21.07 -22.11 14.95
N VAL A 240 -21.63 -22.47 13.81
CA VAL A 240 -22.95 -23.11 13.72
C VAL A 240 -22.93 -24.29 12.75
N LYS A 241 -23.98 -25.09 12.80
CA LYS A 241 -24.26 -26.06 11.71
C LYS A 241 -25.14 -25.41 10.67
N ASP A 242 -24.84 -25.66 9.38
CA ASP A 242 -25.72 -25.28 8.29
C ASP A 242 -26.96 -26.20 8.18
N SER A 243 -27.81 -25.97 7.19
CA SER A 243 -29.00 -26.77 6.92
C SER A 243 -28.71 -28.26 6.63
N SER A 244 -27.50 -28.59 6.21
CA SER A 244 -27.02 -29.95 5.95
C SER A 244 -26.33 -30.59 7.17
N GLY A 245 -26.31 -29.91 8.32
CA GLY A 245 -25.66 -30.38 9.54
C GLY A 245 -24.13 -30.24 9.56
N ILE A 246 -23.55 -29.55 8.58
CA ILE A 246 -22.10 -29.34 8.44
C ILE A 246 -21.70 -28.11 9.26
N TRP A 247 -20.60 -28.23 10.01
CA TRP A 247 -20.06 -27.10 10.77
C TRP A 247 -19.47 -26.00 9.88
N VAL A 248 -19.89 -24.77 10.15
CA VAL A 248 -19.41 -23.58 9.43
C VAL A 248 -19.06 -22.46 10.41
N ALA A 249 -18.09 -21.63 10.02
CA ALA A 249 -17.84 -20.34 10.64
C ALA A 249 -18.47 -19.23 9.77
N LYS A 250 -19.44 -18.49 10.32
CA LYS A 250 -20.05 -17.34 9.65
C LYS A 250 -19.12 -16.14 9.75
N VAL A 251 -18.63 -15.65 8.61
CA VAL A 251 -17.83 -14.42 8.53
C VAL A 251 -18.76 -13.24 8.42
N VAL A 252 -18.96 -12.52 9.52
CA VAL A 252 -19.90 -11.37 9.62
C VAL A 252 -19.18 -10.03 9.82
N GLY A 253 -17.84 -10.01 9.79
CA GLY A 253 -17.07 -8.79 9.98
C GLY A 253 -15.58 -9.03 10.13
N ASN A 254 -14.87 -7.96 10.46
CA ASN A 254 -13.44 -7.96 10.69
C ASN A 254 -13.10 -7.31 12.03
N ASN A 255 -12.01 -7.75 12.65
CA ASN A 255 -11.41 -7.04 13.75
C ASN A 255 -10.22 -6.22 13.25
N ASN A 256 -10.34 -4.91 13.29
CA ASN A 256 -9.28 -3.99 12.91
C ASN A 256 -8.58 -3.48 14.18
N TYR A 257 -7.25 -3.65 14.23
CA TYR A 257 -6.42 -3.09 15.29
C TYR A 257 -5.86 -1.75 14.83
N LYS A 258 -6.24 -0.66 15.53
CA LYS A 258 -5.78 0.69 15.19
C LYS A 258 -4.31 0.88 15.54
N VAL A 259 -3.51 1.28 14.56
CA VAL A 259 -2.10 1.64 14.72
C VAL A 259 -1.78 2.86 13.87
N GLY A 260 -0.74 3.61 14.21
CA GLY A 260 -0.22 4.70 13.41
C GLY A 260 -0.67 6.10 13.84
N ALA A 261 -0.60 7.06 12.93
CA ALA A 261 -0.80 8.47 13.23
C ALA A 261 -2.21 8.77 13.77
N ILE A 262 -3.24 8.26 13.11
CA ILE A 262 -4.64 8.50 13.50
C ILE A 262 -4.91 8.06 14.94
N TYR A 263 -4.41 6.89 15.34
CA TYR A 263 -4.61 6.43 16.71
C TYR A 263 -3.92 7.34 17.74
N ARG A 264 -2.76 7.89 17.39
CA ARG A 264 -2.05 8.85 18.27
C ARG A 264 -2.79 10.17 18.44
N GLU A 265 -3.52 10.59 17.41
CA GLU A 265 -4.28 11.84 17.40
C GLU A 265 -5.69 11.70 17.99
N GLU A 266 -6.41 10.64 17.57
CA GLU A 266 -7.83 10.45 17.95
C GLU A 266 -8.00 9.65 19.25
N GLY A 267 -7.00 8.86 19.65
CA GLY A 267 -7.09 7.99 20.83
C GLY A 267 -8.16 6.90 20.70
N GLY A 268 -8.78 6.56 21.82
CA GLY A 268 -9.91 5.65 21.89
C GLY A 268 -9.54 4.15 21.91
N ASP A 269 -10.50 3.27 21.61
CA ASP A 269 -10.26 1.83 21.59
C ASP A 269 -9.41 1.42 20.39
N ARG A 270 -8.36 0.65 20.62
CA ARG A 270 -7.50 0.10 19.57
C ARG A 270 -8.17 -0.98 18.75
N ASN A 271 -9.23 -1.59 19.28
CA ASN A 271 -9.92 -2.70 18.66
C ASN A 271 -11.26 -2.23 18.11
N ILE A 272 -11.35 -2.15 16.79
CA ILE A 272 -12.62 -1.88 16.14
C ILE A 272 -13.14 -3.19 15.56
N LYS A 273 -14.31 -3.65 16.03
CA LYS A 273 -15.10 -4.62 15.30
C LYS A 273 -15.81 -3.87 14.17
N ASP A 274 -15.30 -4.00 12.95
CA ASP A 274 -15.95 -3.47 11.77
C ASP A 274 -16.88 -4.54 11.20
N THR A 275 -18.18 -4.25 11.17
CA THR A 275 -19.19 -5.13 10.56
C THR A 275 -19.16 -5.06 9.04
N ARG A 276 -18.38 -4.14 8.47
CA ARG A 276 -18.19 -4.02 7.02
C ARG A 276 -17.11 -4.99 6.58
N THR A 277 -17.41 -5.84 5.61
CA THR A 277 -16.40 -6.59 4.87
C THR A 277 -15.89 -5.74 3.70
N LYS A 278 -14.63 -5.94 3.31
CA LYS A 278 -14.01 -5.18 2.22
C LYS A 278 -14.72 -5.35 0.87
N THR A 279 -15.42 -6.46 0.70
CA THR A 279 -16.23 -6.78 -0.49
C THR A 279 -17.45 -7.59 -0.07
N PRO A 280 -18.55 -7.60 -0.84
CA PRO A 280 -19.72 -8.47 -0.58
C PRO A 280 -19.35 -9.95 -0.39
N ALA A 281 -18.38 -10.46 -1.16
CA ALA A 281 -17.84 -11.82 -1.03
C ALA A 281 -17.17 -12.10 0.33
N GLY A 282 -16.95 -11.07 1.14
CA GLY A 282 -16.44 -11.20 2.51
C GLY A 282 -17.46 -11.84 3.45
N PHE A 283 -18.77 -11.63 3.25
CA PHE A 283 -19.83 -12.29 4.00
C PHE A 283 -20.03 -13.70 3.44
N ARG A 284 -19.67 -14.70 4.21
CA ARG A 284 -19.74 -16.11 3.78
C ARG A 284 -19.77 -17.07 4.96
N ALA A 285 -20.17 -18.28 4.68
CA ALA A 285 -19.95 -19.42 5.56
C ALA A 285 -18.66 -20.15 5.13
N VAL A 286 -17.74 -20.36 6.06
CA VAL A 286 -16.49 -21.10 5.85
C VAL A 286 -16.66 -22.48 6.42
N TYR A 287 -16.59 -23.52 5.60
CA TYR A 287 -16.71 -24.90 6.02
C TYR A 287 -15.55 -25.32 6.93
N LEU A 288 -15.88 -26.02 8.01
CA LEU A 288 -14.92 -26.45 9.03
C LEU A 288 -14.73 -27.97 8.97
N ASN A 289 -13.48 -28.41 8.86
CA ASN A 289 -13.13 -29.81 9.01
C ASN A 289 -13.15 -30.22 10.51
N LYS A 290 -13.04 -31.53 10.78
CA LYS A 290 -13.08 -32.08 12.14
C LYS A 290 -12.06 -31.43 13.10
N GLU A 291 -10.86 -31.09 12.61
CA GLU A 291 -9.80 -30.50 13.42
C GLU A 291 -10.10 -29.03 13.75
N ALA A 292 -10.56 -28.24 12.78
CA ALA A 292 -11.01 -26.88 13.00
C ALA A 292 -12.15 -26.81 14.02
N VAL A 293 -13.10 -27.73 13.95
CA VAL A 293 -14.19 -27.86 14.93
C VAL A 293 -13.65 -28.19 16.34
N LYS A 294 -12.63 -29.06 16.46
CA LYS A 294 -11.98 -29.33 17.77
C LYS A 294 -11.34 -28.07 18.35
N ILE A 295 -10.66 -27.27 17.51
CA ILE A 295 -10.08 -25.98 17.95
C ILE A 295 -11.19 -25.04 18.43
N CYS A 296 -12.29 -24.90 17.67
CA CYS A 296 -13.42 -24.09 18.10
C CYS A 296 -13.98 -24.54 19.45
N LYS A 297 -14.30 -25.82 19.62
CA LYS A 297 -14.87 -26.39 20.87
C LYS A 297 -13.96 -26.15 22.07
N ARG A 298 -12.63 -26.29 21.91
CA ARG A 298 -11.67 -26.01 22.98
C ARG A 298 -11.68 -24.55 23.42
N ASN A 299 -11.94 -23.64 22.51
CA ASN A 299 -11.89 -22.19 22.73
C ASN A 299 -13.28 -21.55 22.97
N MET A 300 -14.39 -22.31 22.91
CA MET A 300 -15.76 -21.77 23.08
C MET A 300 -16.05 -21.16 24.45
N LYS A 301 -15.24 -21.47 25.46
CA LYS A 301 -15.34 -20.87 26.80
C LYS A 301 -14.80 -19.44 26.90
N HIS A 302 -14.14 -18.97 25.86
CA HIS A 302 -13.56 -17.62 25.81
C HIS A 302 -14.55 -16.64 25.19
N GLU A 303 -15.21 -15.84 26.02
CA GLU A 303 -16.09 -14.77 25.56
C GLU A 303 -15.43 -13.39 25.72
N PRO A 304 -15.77 -12.43 24.87
CA PRO A 304 -16.74 -12.44 23.76
C PRO A 304 -16.19 -13.00 22.44
N ARG A 305 -14.94 -13.44 22.38
CA ARG A 305 -14.27 -13.90 21.16
C ARG A 305 -13.87 -15.36 21.27
N LEU A 306 -13.95 -16.08 20.16
CA LEU A 306 -13.60 -17.49 20.09
C LEU A 306 -12.08 -17.74 20.27
N LEU A 307 -11.26 -17.01 19.50
CA LEU A 307 -9.79 -17.16 19.52
C LEU A 307 -9.16 -15.94 20.17
N LEU A 308 -8.59 -16.12 21.36
CA LEU A 308 -8.00 -15.05 22.15
C LEU A 308 -6.48 -15.16 22.22
N ASN A 309 -5.82 -14.01 22.37
CA ASN A 309 -4.42 -13.94 22.74
C ASN A 309 -4.28 -13.97 24.27
N ALA A 310 -3.91 -15.11 24.82
CA ALA A 310 -3.86 -15.35 26.26
C ALA A 310 -2.93 -14.38 27.04
N LYS A 311 -1.90 -13.83 26.37
CA LYS A 311 -0.94 -12.89 26.95
C LYS A 311 -1.15 -11.43 26.54
N SER A 312 -2.29 -11.11 25.91
CA SER A 312 -2.56 -9.73 25.53
C SER A 312 -3.08 -8.91 26.72
N PRO A 313 -2.48 -7.75 27.04
CA PRO A 313 -3.00 -6.85 28.06
C PRO A 313 -4.37 -6.24 27.68
N ASN A 314 -4.77 -6.32 26.42
CA ASN A 314 -6.00 -5.73 25.89
C ASN A 314 -7.07 -6.81 25.72
N GLN A 315 -7.59 -7.37 26.81
CA GLN A 315 -8.73 -8.31 26.82
C GLN A 315 -8.62 -9.46 25.79
N GLY A 316 -7.43 -10.02 25.61
CA GLY A 316 -7.22 -11.15 24.71
C GLY A 316 -7.26 -10.82 23.21
N VAL A 317 -7.26 -9.56 22.81
CA VAL A 317 -7.37 -9.17 21.40
C VAL A 317 -6.03 -9.33 20.67
N TRP A 318 -6.12 -9.77 19.41
CA TRP A 318 -4.96 -9.95 18.55
C TRP A 318 -4.46 -8.62 17.97
N ASN A 319 -3.18 -8.33 18.22
CA ASN A 319 -2.46 -7.24 17.57
C ASN A 319 -1.73 -7.79 16.32
N HIS A 320 -2.13 -7.36 15.14
CA HIS A 320 -1.56 -7.80 13.86
C HIS A 320 -0.05 -7.52 13.75
N VAL A 321 0.43 -6.41 14.32
CA VAL A 321 1.86 -6.06 14.33
C VAL A 321 2.64 -7.03 15.21
N ALA A 322 2.10 -7.36 16.39
CA ALA A 322 2.71 -8.33 17.30
C ALA A 322 2.79 -9.72 16.65
N ILE A 323 1.71 -10.16 15.97
CA ILE A 323 1.69 -11.44 15.27
C ILE A 323 2.74 -11.45 14.14
N TYR A 324 2.83 -10.38 13.36
CA TYR A 324 3.85 -10.28 12.31
C TYR A 324 5.27 -10.38 12.88
N SER A 325 5.56 -9.64 13.96
CA SER A 325 6.86 -9.65 14.62
C SER A 325 7.18 -11.03 15.22
N PHE A 326 6.17 -11.67 15.83
CA PHE A 326 6.28 -13.02 16.37
C PHE A 326 6.62 -14.05 15.28
N LEU A 327 5.86 -14.06 14.18
CA LEU A 327 6.11 -14.97 13.06
C LEU A 327 7.47 -14.73 12.40
N ARG A 328 7.91 -13.47 12.31
CA ARG A 328 9.24 -13.13 11.80
C ARG A 328 10.36 -13.67 12.69
N ARG A 329 10.17 -13.65 14.00
CA ARG A 329 11.10 -14.23 14.96
C ARG A 329 11.12 -15.76 14.83
N VAL A 330 9.98 -16.43 14.86
CA VAL A 330 9.85 -17.87 14.68
C VAL A 330 10.52 -18.34 13.38
N GLY A 331 10.28 -17.65 12.25
CA GLY A 331 10.92 -17.99 10.97
C GLY A 331 12.42 -17.91 11.01
N ARG A 332 13.01 -16.92 11.72
CA ARG A 332 14.46 -16.79 11.88
C ARG A 332 15.04 -17.90 12.78
N GLU A 333 14.38 -18.19 13.91
CA GLU A 333 14.80 -19.24 14.86
C GLU A 333 14.79 -20.63 14.21
N LEU A 334 13.87 -20.87 13.27
CA LEU A 334 13.77 -22.14 12.54
C LEU A 334 14.58 -22.15 11.22
N GLY A 335 15.30 -21.09 10.88
CA GLY A 335 16.06 -21.01 9.63
C GLY A 335 15.20 -21.02 8.35
N ILE A 336 13.89 -20.70 8.46
CA ILE A 336 12.99 -20.65 7.30
C ILE A 336 13.29 -19.41 6.47
N PRO A 337 13.71 -19.54 5.19
CA PRO A 337 14.13 -18.39 4.36
C PRO A 337 12.97 -17.48 3.97
N LYS A 338 11.73 -17.88 4.26
CA LYS A 338 10.49 -17.15 3.94
C LYS A 338 10.17 -16.11 5.02
N ARG A 339 9.73 -14.92 4.59
CA ARG A 339 9.27 -13.86 5.52
C ARG A 339 7.88 -14.18 6.06
N LEU A 340 7.79 -15.05 7.06
CA LEU A 340 6.53 -15.54 7.60
C LEU A 340 5.58 -14.41 8.00
N SER A 341 4.31 -14.58 7.65
CA SER A 341 3.18 -13.74 8.04
C SER A 341 1.91 -14.60 8.11
N SER A 342 0.83 -14.07 8.67
CA SER A 342 -0.46 -14.78 8.74
C SER A 342 -1.01 -15.18 7.37
N HIS A 343 -0.67 -14.45 6.30
CA HIS A 343 -1.09 -14.79 4.96
C HIS A 343 -0.48 -16.10 4.43
N PHE A 344 0.69 -16.51 4.93
CA PHE A 344 1.28 -17.79 4.54
C PHE A 344 0.35 -18.97 4.88
N PHE A 345 -0.26 -18.98 6.05
CA PHE A 345 -1.18 -20.04 6.47
C PHE A 345 -2.41 -20.12 5.55
N ARG A 346 -2.95 -18.97 5.15
CA ARG A 346 -4.02 -18.90 4.17
C ARG A 346 -3.57 -19.37 2.77
N HIS A 347 -2.39 -18.98 2.33
CA HIS A 347 -1.84 -19.42 1.04
C HIS A 347 -1.54 -20.92 1.04
N THR A 348 -1.06 -21.46 2.17
CA THR A 348 -0.90 -22.91 2.37
C THR A 348 -2.24 -23.65 2.26
N TYR A 349 -3.31 -23.11 2.84
CA TYR A 349 -4.66 -23.68 2.67
C TYR A 349 -5.09 -23.71 1.20
N ILE A 350 -4.87 -22.61 0.47
CA ILE A 350 -5.18 -22.53 -0.97
C ILE A 350 -4.35 -23.56 -1.74
N SER A 351 -3.04 -23.67 -1.46
CA SER A 351 -2.16 -24.69 -2.10
C SER A 351 -2.67 -26.09 -1.84
N LYS A 352 -3.03 -26.43 -0.59
CA LYS A 352 -3.56 -27.76 -0.24
C LYS A 352 -4.88 -28.10 -0.94
N LEU A 353 -5.80 -27.15 -1.03
CA LEU A 353 -7.04 -27.39 -1.79
C LEU A 353 -6.77 -27.54 -3.30
N SER A 354 -5.75 -26.82 -3.82
CA SER A 354 -5.33 -26.97 -5.22
C SER A 354 -4.71 -28.36 -5.49
N GLU A 355 -3.87 -28.87 -4.57
CA GLU A 355 -3.31 -30.22 -4.60
C GLU A 355 -4.40 -31.32 -4.56
N LEU A 356 -5.49 -31.03 -3.86
CA LEU A 356 -6.69 -31.89 -3.80
C LEU A 356 -7.64 -31.70 -4.99
N HIS A 357 -7.24 -30.97 -6.03
CA HIS A 357 -8.03 -30.68 -7.24
C HIS A 357 -9.38 -30.00 -6.98
N VAL A 358 -9.54 -29.31 -5.87
CA VAL A 358 -10.76 -28.53 -5.61
C VAL A 358 -10.85 -27.40 -6.63
N PRO A 359 -11.99 -27.24 -7.34
CA PRO A 359 -12.14 -26.22 -8.37
C PRO A 359 -11.83 -24.80 -7.84
N LEU A 360 -11.13 -23.99 -8.66
CA LEU A 360 -10.66 -22.66 -8.27
C LEU A 360 -11.79 -21.75 -7.76
N ASN A 361 -12.96 -21.78 -8.38
CA ASN A 361 -14.13 -21.00 -7.97
C ASN A 361 -14.61 -21.39 -6.56
N VAL A 362 -14.57 -22.67 -6.20
CA VAL A 362 -14.93 -23.18 -4.87
C VAL A 362 -13.90 -22.71 -3.84
N ILE A 363 -12.59 -22.79 -4.17
CA ILE A 363 -11.53 -22.25 -3.32
C ILE A 363 -11.73 -20.75 -3.10
N MET A 364 -12.00 -19.99 -4.17
CA MET A 364 -12.22 -18.54 -4.08
C MET A 364 -13.43 -18.19 -3.22
N GLN A 365 -14.52 -18.93 -3.32
CA GLN A 365 -15.71 -18.78 -2.48
C GLN A 365 -15.39 -19.06 -1.01
N GLN A 366 -14.74 -20.18 -0.71
CA GLN A 366 -14.34 -20.58 0.64
C GLN A 366 -13.44 -19.52 1.31
N VAL A 367 -12.47 -18.97 0.57
CA VAL A 367 -11.58 -17.96 1.12
C VAL A 367 -12.13 -16.51 1.02
N GLY A 368 -13.27 -16.27 0.38
CA GLY A 368 -13.90 -14.95 0.27
C GLY A 368 -13.13 -13.98 -0.62
N GLN A 369 -12.88 -14.42 -1.86
CA GLN A 369 -12.21 -13.62 -2.88
C GLN A 369 -12.98 -13.74 -4.18
N ALA A 370 -13.60 -12.65 -4.63
CA ALA A 370 -14.31 -12.63 -5.92
C ALA A 370 -13.34 -12.74 -7.11
N ASP A 371 -12.20 -12.06 -7.03
CA ASP A 371 -11.11 -12.11 -8.00
C ASP A 371 -9.78 -11.88 -7.29
N SER A 372 -8.88 -12.86 -7.33
CA SER A 372 -7.57 -12.80 -6.70
C SER A 372 -6.49 -13.36 -7.59
N GLU A 373 -5.71 -12.47 -8.15
CA GLU A 373 -4.53 -12.84 -8.94
C GLU A 373 -3.58 -13.76 -8.16
N VAL A 374 -3.40 -13.52 -6.85
CA VAL A 374 -2.53 -14.37 -6.01
C VAL A 374 -3.08 -15.77 -5.87
N THR A 375 -4.40 -15.93 -5.68
CA THR A 375 -5.03 -17.25 -5.57
C THR A 375 -4.95 -18.02 -6.90
N LYS A 376 -5.21 -17.33 -8.01
CA LYS A 376 -5.04 -17.88 -9.37
C LYS A 376 -3.59 -18.33 -9.60
N GLN A 377 -2.61 -17.50 -9.23
CA GLN A 377 -1.19 -17.84 -9.38
C GLN A 377 -0.78 -19.06 -8.56
N ILE A 378 -1.22 -19.18 -7.30
CA ILE A 378 -0.93 -20.35 -6.46
C ILE A 378 -1.59 -21.58 -7.07
N TYR A 379 -2.87 -21.51 -7.45
CA TYR A 379 -3.60 -22.60 -8.09
C TYR A 379 -2.87 -23.08 -9.35
N THR A 380 -2.59 -22.17 -10.28
CA THR A 380 -1.89 -22.49 -11.53
C THR A 380 -0.51 -23.10 -11.26
N HIS A 381 0.25 -22.55 -10.30
CA HIS A 381 1.59 -23.04 -9.96
C HIS A 381 1.55 -24.49 -9.43
N VAL A 382 0.61 -24.77 -8.54
CA VAL A 382 0.43 -26.11 -7.94
C VAL A 382 -0.03 -27.12 -9.00
N THR A 383 -0.95 -26.72 -9.88
CA THR A 383 -1.54 -27.61 -10.90
C THR A 383 -0.73 -27.69 -12.21
N GLN A 384 0.34 -26.91 -12.38
CA GLN A 384 1.19 -26.92 -13.58
C GLN A 384 1.88 -28.27 -13.87
N ASN A 385 2.12 -29.11 -12.87
CA ASN A 385 2.85 -30.37 -13.01
C ASN A 385 1.93 -31.60 -13.13
N GLU A 386 0.62 -31.39 -13.28
CA GLU A 386 -0.38 -32.47 -13.24
C GLU A 386 -0.70 -33.11 -14.61
N ARG A 387 0.35 -33.31 -15.44
CA ARG A 387 0.19 -34.03 -16.70
C ARG A 387 -0.33 -35.45 -16.48
N VAL A 388 0.10 -36.10 -15.39
CA VAL A 388 -0.34 -37.46 -15.02
C VAL A 388 -1.83 -37.44 -14.68
N TYR A 389 -2.27 -36.49 -13.86
CA TYR A 389 -3.71 -36.35 -13.54
C TYR A 389 -4.56 -36.06 -14.76
N LEU A 390 -4.12 -35.19 -15.67
CA LEU A 390 -4.83 -34.96 -16.94
C LEU A 390 -4.93 -36.23 -17.75
N GLN A 391 -3.86 -36.99 -17.85
CA GLN A 391 -3.84 -38.28 -18.60
C GLN A 391 -4.80 -39.31 -17.97
N GLU A 392 -4.86 -39.41 -16.65
CA GLU A 392 -5.82 -40.25 -15.94
C GLU A 392 -7.27 -39.80 -16.17
N GLN A 393 -7.55 -38.50 -16.21
CA GLN A 393 -8.91 -38.03 -16.51
C GLN A 393 -9.28 -38.26 -17.98
N LEU A 394 -8.33 -38.04 -18.90
CA LEU A 394 -8.55 -38.34 -20.32
C LEU A 394 -8.86 -39.81 -20.57
N SER A 395 -8.25 -40.75 -19.84
CA SER A 395 -8.54 -42.18 -19.95
C SER A 395 -9.96 -42.57 -19.49
N LYS A 396 -10.61 -41.72 -18.69
CA LYS A 396 -12.00 -41.91 -18.22
C LYS A 396 -13.04 -41.26 -19.14
N LEU A 397 -12.62 -40.47 -20.13
CA LEU A 397 -13.50 -39.90 -21.15
C LEU A 397 -14.02 -41.00 -22.03
N LYS A 398 -15.31 -41.35 -21.90
CA LYS A 398 -16.08 -42.16 -22.86
C LYS A 398 -16.80 -41.18 -23.78
N LEU A 399 -16.37 -41.07 -25.01
CA LEU A 399 -17.07 -40.37 -26.11
C LEU A 399 -18.14 -41.27 -26.70
#